data_00f31d08d5ffeaa72308d2be4e7d7f26
#
_entry.id   00f31d08d5ffeaa72308d2be4e7d7f26
#
_cell.length_a   1.000
_cell.length_b   1.000
_cell.length_c   1.000
_cell.angle_alpha   90.00
_cell.angle_beta   90.00
_cell.angle_gamma   90.00
#
_symmetry.space_group_name_H-M   'P 1'
#
loop_
_entity.id
_entity.type
_entity.pdbx_description
1 polymer ?
#
loop_
_entity_poly.entity_id
_entity_poly.type
_entity_poly.pdbx_seq_one_letter_code
_entity_poly.pdbx_strand_id
1 'polypeptide(L)'
;PIFPGEHIYKANPKIIETLTGAGKLWAHVVIKHSYPHCWRHKTPIIFRATPQWFISMDAKGLRQGALNAIENEISFVPDWGKNRIQAMIEGRPDWCISRQRTWGVPIPFFVHKDTNELHPRTPELIEEVAKLIEQEGIDGWYNRDASEFIGDDAEHYNAVRDTLDVWFDSGTTHFAVLREREELTDPADLYLEGSDQHRGWFQSSLLTSIAINERAPYKGLLTHGFVVDEKGRKMSKSIGNVITPQDIIKDMGADGLRFFFFLSDYRYEMTAGKEIFNRASDGYRRIRNTLRFLLANLNGFQPATDALPVDQLIALDQYILQRAADVQKTIQQAYEDMNFHIVVSSLTNFCIND
;
A
#
# COMPACT_ATOMS: atom_id res chain seq x y z
N PRO A 1 37.13 -26.63 0.93
CA PRO A 1 36.93 -25.65 -0.15
C PRO A 1 38.24 -25.37 -0.87
N ILE A 2 38.20 -25.27 -2.21
CA ILE A 2 39.42 -25.09 -3.04
C ILE A 2 39.87 -23.62 -3.01
N PHE A 3 38.94 -22.69 -2.78
CA PHE A 3 39.21 -21.24 -2.76
C PHE A 3 38.66 -20.58 -1.51
N PRO A 4 39.12 -20.95 -0.28
CA PRO A 4 38.62 -20.35 0.93
C PRO A 4 39.04 -18.87 1.02
N GLY A 5 38.11 -17.98 1.40
CA GLY A 5 38.35 -16.55 1.55
C GLY A 5 38.33 -15.72 0.26
N GLU A 6 38.25 -16.36 -0.92
CA GLU A 6 38.13 -15.63 -2.18
C GLU A 6 36.74 -15.07 -2.41
N HIS A 7 36.69 -13.83 -2.88
CA HIS A 7 35.44 -13.23 -3.31
C HIS A 7 34.89 -13.98 -4.54
N ILE A 8 33.58 -14.35 -4.52
CA ILE A 8 33.00 -15.27 -5.51
C ILE A 8 33.22 -14.87 -6.96
N TYR A 9 33.13 -13.57 -7.28
CA TYR A 9 33.38 -13.10 -8.67
C TYR A 9 34.86 -13.08 -9.05
N LYS A 10 35.78 -13.06 -8.07
CA LYS A 10 37.23 -13.19 -8.30
C LYS A 10 37.66 -14.65 -8.40
N ALA A 11 36.88 -15.57 -7.87
CA ALA A 11 37.15 -17.00 -7.95
C ALA A 11 36.91 -17.58 -9.36
N ASN A 12 36.00 -16.96 -10.17
CA ASN A 12 35.62 -17.49 -11.47
C ASN A 12 36.85 -17.79 -12.42
N PRO A 13 37.79 -16.85 -12.65
CA PRO A 13 38.96 -17.12 -13.47
C PRO A 13 39.82 -18.27 -12.94
N LYS A 14 40.00 -18.34 -11.60
CA LYS A 14 40.79 -19.39 -10.95
C LYS A 14 40.12 -20.78 -11.08
N ILE A 15 38.77 -20.82 -11.03
CA ILE A 15 38.03 -22.07 -11.27
C ILE A 15 38.23 -22.56 -12.69
N ILE A 16 38.13 -21.66 -13.68
CA ILE A 16 38.35 -21.97 -15.09
C ILE A 16 39.77 -22.51 -15.29
N GLU A 17 40.79 -21.84 -14.76
CA GLU A 17 42.18 -22.25 -14.81
C GLU A 17 42.38 -23.64 -14.18
N THR A 18 41.84 -23.87 -13.00
CA THR A 18 41.95 -25.17 -12.29
C THR A 18 41.29 -26.28 -13.08
N LEU A 19 40.12 -26.07 -13.68
CA LEU A 19 39.42 -27.06 -14.49
C LEU A 19 40.18 -27.33 -15.80
N THR A 20 40.76 -26.30 -16.41
CA THR A 20 41.61 -26.44 -17.61
C THR A 20 42.82 -27.27 -17.31
N GLY A 21 43.56 -26.94 -16.23
CA GLY A 21 44.76 -27.66 -15.82
C GLY A 21 44.49 -29.14 -15.45
N ALA A 22 43.31 -29.43 -14.93
CA ALA A 22 42.87 -30.80 -14.63
C ALA A 22 42.31 -31.57 -15.84
N GLY A 23 42.24 -30.95 -17.03
CA GLY A 23 41.66 -31.55 -18.23
C GLY A 23 40.16 -31.82 -18.14
N LYS A 24 39.46 -31.10 -17.23
CA LYS A 24 38.01 -31.28 -16.95
C LYS A 24 37.15 -30.16 -17.47
N LEU A 25 37.72 -29.13 -18.07
CA LEU A 25 36.95 -28.05 -18.69
C LEU A 25 36.50 -28.49 -20.09
N TRP A 26 35.20 -28.69 -20.27
CA TRP A 26 34.66 -29.05 -21.58
C TRP A 26 34.59 -27.87 -22.53
N ALA A 27 33.99 -26.75 -22.06
CA ALA A 27 33.89 -25.52 -22.82
C ALA A 27 33.75 -24.31 -21.87
N HIS A 28 34.22 -23.14 -22.34
CA HIS A 28 34.01 -21.86 -21.69
C HIS A 28 33.54 -20.84 -22.74
N VAL A 29 32.41 -20.23 -22.50
CA VAL A 29 31.82 -19.19 -23.36
C VAL A 29 31.41 -18.00 -22.51
N VAL A 30 31.79 -16.81 -22.97
CA VAL A 30 31.34 -15.56 -22.35
C VAL A 30 30.00 -15.14 -22.98
N ILE A 31 28.96 -15.00 -22.17
CA ILE A 31 27.66 -14.55 -22.63
C ILE A 31 27.33 -13.21 -22.00
N LYS A 32 26.61 -12.36 -22.73
CA LYS A 32 26.05 -11.10 -22.21
C LYS A 32 24.56 -11.28 -22.02
N HIS A 33 24.09 -11.14 -20.79
CA HIS A 33 22.67 -11.26 -20.45
C HIS A 33 22.31 -10.31 -19.31
N SER A 34 20.99 -10.09 -19.08
CA SER A 34 20.49 -9.37 -17.91
C SER A 34 20.77 -10.19 -16.65
N TYR A 35 21.33 -9.56 -15.64
CA TYR A 35 21.63 -10.19 -14.35
C TYR A 35 21.11 -9.36 -13.20
N PRO A 36 20.52 -9.96 -12.15
CA PRO A 36 20.01 -9.24 -10.98
C PRO A 36 21.12 -8.49 -10.26
N HIS A 37 20.85 -7.22 -9.96
CA HIS A 37 21.75 -6.35 -9.18
C HIS A 37 21.05 -5.85 -7.93
N CYS A 38 21.82 -5.61 -6.86
CA CYS A 38 21.35 -4.94 -5.68
C CYS A 38 20.81 -3.55 -6.06
N TRP A 39 19.56 -3.27 -5.74
CA TRP A 39 18.91 -1.99 -6.10
C TRP A 39 19.64 -0.77 -5.50
N ARG A 40 20.28 -0.93 -4.32
CA ARG A 40 21.03 0.13 -3.64
C ARG A 40 22.45 0.27 -4.16
N HIS A 41 23.24 -0.81 -4.13
CA HIS A 41 24.67 -0.78 -4.47
C HIS A 41 24.96 -0.95 -5.96
N LYS A 42 23.95 -1.34 -6.76
CA LYS A 42 24.07 -1.60 -8.20
C LYS A 42 25.11 -2.68 -8.56
N THR A 43 25.47 -3.52 -7.60
CA THR A 43 26.39 -4.65 -7.80
C THR A 43 25.62 -5.94 -8.06
N PRO A 44 26.19 -6.90 -8.81
CA PRO A 44 25.58 -8.21 -9.00
C PRO A 44 25.29 -8.89 -7.66
N ILE A 45 24.15 -9.55 -7.55
CA ILE A 45 23.79 -10.35 -6.37
C ILE A 45 24.13 -11.82 -6.59
N ILE A 46 24.08 -12.61 -5.52
CA ILE A 46 24.18 -14.06 -5.56
C ILE A 46 22.91 -14.68 -5.01
N PHE A 47 22.61 -15.89 -5.44
CA PHE A 47 21.57 -16.73 -4.87
C PHE A 47 22.19 -17.62 -3.79
N ARG A 48 21.61 -17.60 -2.60
CA ARG A 48 22.07 -18.37 -1.45
C ARG A 48 20.88 -18.99 -0.74
N ALA A 49 20.93 -20.28 -0.48
CA ALA A 49 19.99 -20.96 0.40
C ALA A 49 20.34 -20.64 1.86
N THR A 50 19.36 -20.17 2.62
CA THR A 50 19.44 -19.93 4.06
C THR A 50 18.16 -20.43 4.72
N PRO A 51 18.18 -20.86 5.99
CA PRO A 51 16.97 -21.12 6.76
C PRO A 51 16.08 -19.88 6.73
N GLN A 52 14.78 -20.07 6.53
CA GLN A 52 13.78 -18.99 6.47
C GLN A 52 12.51 -19.42 7.20
N TRP A 53 11.75 -18.41 7.65
CA TRP A 53 10.44 -18.61 8.24
C TRP A 53 9.35 -18.29 7.23
N PHE A 54 8.33 -19.16 7.18
CA PHE A 54 7.24 -19.06 6.22
C PHE A 54 5.89 -19.14 6.91
N ILE A 55 4.93 -18.37 6.40
CA ILE A 55 3.51 -18.62 6.66
C ILE A 55 3.01 -19.53 5.53
N SER A 56 2.54 -20.71 5.88
CA SER A 56 1.97 -21.63 4.89
C SER A 56 0.63 -21.11 4.41
N MET A 57 0.46 -21.06 3.09
CA MET A 57 -0.78 -20.60 2.49
C MET A 57 -1.91 -21.63 2.58
N ASP A 58 -1.56 -22.91 2.67
CA ASP A 58 -2.55 -24.00 2.66
C ASP A 58 -2.84 -24.57 4.06
N ALA A 59 -1.93 -24.34 5.03
CA ALA A 59 -2.17 -24.74 6.40
C ALA A 59 -3.38 -23.99 6.98
N LYS A 60 -4.21 -24.72 7.74
CA LYS A 60 -5.44 -24.19 8.37
C LYS A 60 -6.38 -23.43 7.41
N GLY A 61 -6.27 -23.65 6.10
CA GLY A 61 -7.16 -23.06 5.11
C GLY A 61 -6.97 -21.56 4.84
N LEU A 62 -5.79 -20.99 5.13
CA LEU A 62 -5.53 -19.54 4.95
C LEU A 62 -5.86 -19.06 3.54
N ARG A 63 -5.40 -19.76 2.50
CA ARG A 63 -5.70 -19.43 1.10
C ARG A 63 -7.20 -19.43 0.84
N GLN A 64 -7.90 -20.48 1.26
CA GLN A 64 -9.33 -20.60 1.04
C GLN A 64 -10.12 -19.54 1.79
N GLY A 65 -9.76 -19.23 3.02
CA GLY A 65 -10.34 -18.13 3.80
C GLY A 65 -10.17 -16.78 3.10
N ALA A 66 -8.97 -16.49 2.59
CA ALA A 66 -8.72 -15.27 1.85
C ALA A 66 -9.53 -15.17 0.54
N LEU A 67 -9.64 -16.27 -0.22
CA LEU A 67 -10.47 -16.32 -1.43
C LEU A 67 -11.96 -16.15 -1.11
N ASN A 68 -12.44 -16.75 -0.04
CA ASN A 68 -13.81 -16.57 0.42
C ASN A 68 -14.11 -15.11 0.83
N ALA A 69 -13.19 -14.46 1.54
CA ALA A 69 -13.34 -13.07 1.91
C ALA A 69 -13.35 -12.13 0.68
N ILE A 70 -12.50 -12.39 -0.31
CA ILE A 70 -12.50 -11.66 -1.60
C ILE A 70 -13.84 -11.79 -2.30
N GLU A 71 -14.43 -12.97 -2.28
CA GLU A 71 -15.70 -13.22 -2.97
C GLU A 71 -16.91 -12.60 -2.27
N ASN A 72 -16.96 -12.66 -0.93
CA ASN A 72 -18.20 -12.44 -0.18
C ASN A 72 -18.15 -11.25 0.79
N GLU A 73 -16.99 -10.73 1.16
CA GLU A 73 -16.87 -9.74 2.24
C GLU A 73 -16.41 -8.36 1.76
N ILE A 74 -15.75 -8.29 0.59
CA ILE A 74 -15.06 -7.08 0.13
C ILE A 74 -15.75 -6.51 -1.11
N SER A 75 -16.09 -5.23 -1.06
CA SER A 75 -16.46 -4.45 -2.25
C SER A 75 -15.22 -3.87 -2.94
N PHE A 76 -15.20 -3.89 -4.27
CA PHE A 76 -14.04 -3.43 -5.05
C PHE A 76 -14.41 -2.25 -5.95
N VAL A 77 -13.58 -1.23 -5.93
CA VAL A 77 -13.70 -0.05 -6.81
C VAL A 77 -12.33 0.22 -7.44
N PRO A 78 -12.18 0.02 -8.74
CA PRO A 78 -13.09 -0.63 -9.70
C PRO A 78 -13.12 -2.16 -9.56
N ASP A 79 -14.14 -2.79 -10.14
CA ASP A 79 -14.42 -4.24 -10.04
C ASP A 79 -13.24 -5.13 -10.47
N TRP A 80 -12.41 -4.70 -11.42
CA TRP A 80 -11.26 -5.48 -11.87
C TRP A 80 -10.25 -5.78 -10.74
N GLY A 81 -10.27 -4.98 -9.67
CA GLY A 81 -9.44 -5.19 -8.48
C GLY A 81 -9.67 -6.56 -7.85
N LYS A 82 -10.91 -7.05 -7.84
CA LYS A 82 -11.29 -8.37 -7.35
C LYS A 82 -10.52 -9.48 -8.08
N ASN A 83 -10.65 -9.53 -9.40
CA ASN A 83 -9.98 -10.55 -10.21
C ASN A 83 -8.46 -10.54 -10.03
N ARG A 84 -7.89 -9.33 -9.89
CA ARG A 84 -6.45 -9.16 -9.74
C ARG A 84 -5.93 -9.72 -8.40
N ILE A 85 -6.55 -9.40 -7.28
CA ILE A 85 -6.12 -9.91 -5.97
C ILE A 85 -6.42 -11.41 -5.85
N GLN A 86 -7.55 -11.87 -6.39
CA GLN A 86 -7.91 -13.28 -6.41
C GLN A 86 -6.83 -14.12 -7.10
N ALA A 87 -6.47 -13.78 -8.34
CA ALA A 87 -5.41 -14.49 -9.07
C ALA A 87 -4.06 -14.50 -8.35
N MET A 88 -3.74 -13.41 -7.63
CA MET A 88 -2.52 -13.32 -6.83
C MET A 88 -2.55 -14.23 -5.61
N ILE A 89 -3.71 -14.42 -4.95
CA ILE A 89 -3.87 -15.32 -3.81
C ILE A 89 -3.90 -16.78 -4.27
N GLU A 90 -4.59 -17.10 -5.35
CA GLU A 90 -4.66 -18.46 -5.92
C GLU A 90 -3.28 -19.03 -6.23
N GLY A 91 -2.46 -18.26 -6.92
CA GLY A 91 -1.10 -18.66 -7.32
C GLY A 91 0.00 -18.34 -6.31
N ARG A 92 -0.31 -17.86 -5.09
CA ARG A 92 0.70 -17.44 -4.13
C ARG A 92 1.42 -18.63 -3.50
N PRO A 93 2.76 -18.69 -3.55
CA PRO A 93 3.53 -19.63 -2.73
C PRO A 93 3.46 -19.24 -1.25
N ASP A 94 3.94 -20.11 -0.37
CA ASP A 94 4.12 -19.81 1.06
C ASP A 94 4.87 -18.48 1.25
N TRP A 95 4.44 -17.69 2.21
CA TRP A 95 4.96 -16.35 2.42
C TRP A 95 6.21 -16.39 3.30
N CYS A 96 7.38 -16.16 2.70
CA CYS A 96 8.63 -15.98 3.44
C CYS A 96 8.57 -14.65 4.23
N ILE A 97 8.50 -14.74 5.55
CA ILE A 97 8.38 -13.58 6.45
C ILE A 97 9.68 -13.16 7.12
N SER A 98 10.74 -13.96 7.05
CA SER A 98 12.02 -13.61 7.66
C SER A 98 12.92 -12.82 6.72
N ARG A 99 13.68 -11.89 7.29
CA ARG A 99 14.66 -11.05 6.59
C ARG A 99 15.94 -10.96 7.40
N GLN A 100 17.08 -11.13 6.75
CA GLN A 100 18.41 -10.95 7.33
C GLN A 100 18.75 -9.47 7.29
N ARG A 101 18.18 -8.70 8.23
CA ARG A 101 18.34 -7.25 8.37
C ARG A 101 18.71 -6.90 9.81
N THR A 102 19.38 -5.75 9.98
CA THR A 102 19.75 -5.20 11.30
C THR A 102 18.70 -4.23 11.84
N TRP A 103 17.67 -3.90 11.05
CA TRP A 103 16.57 -3.04 11.43
C TRP A 103 15.24 -3.66 11.00
N GLY A 104 14.27 -3.70 11.90
CA GLY A 104 12.93 -4.25 11.72
C GLY A 104 12.41 -4.90 13.00
N VAL A 105 11.17 -5.37 13.00
CA VAL A 105 10.60 -6.13 14.12
C VAL A 105 11.31 -7.49 14.19
N PRO A 106 11.88 -7.91 15.33
CA PRO A 106 12.61 -9.17 15.42
C PRO A 106 11.67 -10.37 15.43
N ILE A 107 12.20 -11.51 15.04
CA ILE A 107 11.56 -12.82 15.22
C ILE A 107 12.13 -13.43 16.51
N PRO A 108 11.44 -13.35 17.65
CA PRO A 108 12.00 -13.71 18.96
C PRO A 108 11.89 -15.21 19.22
N PHE A 109 12.46 -16.03 18.34
CA PHE A 109 12.44 -17.48 18.45
C PHE A 109 13.77 -18.02 18.92
N PHE A 110 13.70 -19.12 19.66
CA PHE A 110 14.83 -19.97 20.02
C PHE A 110 14.65 -21.32 19.33
N VAL A 111 15.64 -21.72 18.55
CA VAL A 111 15.60 -22.91 17.69
C VAL A 111 16.64 -23.91 18.17
N HIS A 112 16.24 -25.16 18.38
CA HIS A 112 17.13 -26.23 18.81
C HIS A 112 18.20 -26.50 17.75
N LYS A 113 19.46 -26.62 18.19
CA LYS A 113 20.64 -26.69 17.29
C LYS A 113 20.63 -27.93 16.39
N ASP A 114 20.10 -29.05 16.86
CA ASP A 114 20.12 -30.32 16.15
C ASP A 114 18.81 -30.65 15.44
N THR A 115 17.65 -30.33 16.07
CA THR A 115 16.32 -30.71 15.54
C THR A 115 15.67 -29.60 14.72
N ASN A 116 16.13 -28.35 14.87
CA ASN A 116 15.50 -27.15 14.31
C ASN A 116 14.06 -26.89 14.81
N GLU A 117 13.68 -27.51 15.93
CA GLU A 117 12.39 -27.27 16.57
C GLU A 117 12.41 -25.99 17.41
N LEU A 118 11.25 -25.36 17.53
CA LEU A 118 11.08 -24.20 18.40
C LEU A 118 11.15 -24.62 19.87
N HIS A 119 11.64 -23.71 20.70
CA HIS A 119 11.62 -23.90 22.16
C HIS A 119 10.18 -24.10 22.66
N PRO A 120 9.91 -25.06 23.57
CA PRO A 120 8.55 -25.35 24.07
C PRO A 120 7.82 -24.11 24.62
N ARG A 121 8.55 -23.19 25.27
CA ARG A 121 8.02 -21.94 25.80
C ARG A 121 7.94 -20.79 24.79
N THR A 122 7.95 -21.08 23.50
CA THR A 122 7.95 -20.00 22.46
C THR A 122 6.82 -18.97 22.64
N PRO A 123 5.55 -19.34 22.95
CA PRO A 123 4.51 -18.34 23.18
C PRO A 123 4.83 -17.36 24.33
N GLU A 124 5.29 -17.89 25.47
CA GLU A 124 5.65 -17.08 26.63
C GLU A 124 6.87 -16.19 26.34
N LEU A 125 7.86 -16.75 25.63
CA LEU A 125 9.08 -16.02 25.26
C LEU A 125 8.79 -14.85 24.29
N ILE A 126 7.83 -14.99 23.39
CA ILE A 126 7.36 -13.88 22.52
C ILE A 126 6.84 -12.73 23.38
N GLU A 127 6.01 -13.02 24.38
CA GLU A 127 5.46 -12.03 25.30
C GLU A 127 6.53 -11.37 26.17
N GLU A 128 7.50 -12.16 26.66
CA GLU A 128 8.64 -11.65 27.44
C GLU A 128 9.46 -10.67 26.60
N VAL A 129 9.78 -11.02 25.35
CA VAL A 129 10.53 -10.17 24.43
C VAL A 129 9.72 -8.96 24.01
N ALA A 130 8.40 -9.08 23.80
CA ALA A 130 7.56 -7.93 23.47
C ALA A 130 7.58 -6.88 24.59
N LYS A 131 7.45 -7.29 25.86
CA LYS A 131 7.56 -6.39 27.02
C LYS A 131 8.95 -5.76 27.15
N LEU A 132 9.99 -6.53 26.86
CA LEU A 132 11.35 -6.01 26.85
C LEU A 132 11.54 -4.92 25.79
N ILE A 133 11.03 -5.15 24.57
CA ILE A 133 11.10 -4.18 23.48
C ILE A 133 10.30 -2.91 23.80
N GLU A 134 9.17 -3.04 24.47
CA GLU A 134 8.38 -1.89 24.93
C GLU A 134 9.17 -0.99 25.90
N GLN A 135 10.01 -1.58 26.74
CA GLN A 135 10.80 -0.86 27.75
C GLN A 135 12.13 -0.33 27.22
N GLU A 136 12.84 -1.11 26.45
CA GLU A 136 14.24 -0.87 26.05
C GLU A 136 14.42 -0.66 24.54
N GLY A 137 13.35 -0.82 23.75
CA GLY A 137 13.45 -0.84 22.29
C GLY A 137 14.01 -2.17 21.77
N ILE A 138 14.20 -2.23 20.46
CA ILE A 138 14.66 -3.45 19.76
C ILE A 138 16.06 -3.90 20.21
N ASP A 139 16.88 -2.99 20.66
CA ASP A 139 18.24 -3.28 21.15
C ASP A 139 18.21 -4.21 22.36
N GLY A 140 17.16 -4.18 23.18
CA GLY A 140 16.95 -5.11 24.27
C GLY A 140 17.01 -6.58 23.85
N TRP A 141 16.45 -6.92 22.68
CA TRP A 141 16.53 -8.27 22.12
C TRP A 141 17.92 -8.62 21.58
N TYR A 142 18.57 -7.69 20.88
CA TYR A 142 19.85 -7.97 20.21
C TYR A 142 21.03 -8.00 21.17
N ASN A 143 20.98 -7.24 22.28
CA ASN A 143 22.09 -7.09 23.24
C ASN A 143 22.10 -8.15 24.34
N ARG A 144 21.06 -8.99 24.44
CA ARG A 144 20.97 -10.03 25.48
C ARG A 144 21.36 -11.40 24.97
N ASP A 145 21.93 -12.21 25.86
CA ASP A 145 22.25 -13.60 25.59
C ASP A 145 21.01 -14.49 25.74
N ALA A 146 20.99 -15.63 25.03
CA ALA A 146 19.89 -16.59 25.11
C ALA A 146 19.65 -17.09 26.54
N SER A 147 20.70 -17.21 27.35
CA SER A 147 20.63 -17.67 28.75
C SER A 147 19.80 -16.76 29.64
N GLU A 148 19.65 -15.47 29.30
CA GLU A 148 18.81 -14.56 30.06
C GLU A 148 17.30 -14.86 29.90
N PHE A 149 16.92 -15.53 28.81
CA PHE A 149 15.53 -15.90 28.49
C PHE A 149 15.22 -17.36 28.82
N ILE A 150 16.13 -18.27 28.49
CA ILE A 150 15.91 -19.71 28.54
C ILE A 150 16.85 -20.46 29.48
N GLY A 151 17.68 -19.72 30.26
CA GLY A 151 18.54 -20.33 31.29
C GLY A 151 19.51 -21.36 30.70
N ASP A 152 19.57 -22.53 31.35
CA ASP A 152 20.49 -23.62 30.98
C ASP A 152 20.18 -24.20 29.57
N ASP A 153 18.95 -24.05 29.08
CA ASP A 153 18.56 -24.51 27.74
C ASP A 153 19.30 -23.77 26.61
N ALA A 154 19.92 -22.63 26.92
CA ALA A 154 20.70 -21.86 25.95
C ALA A 154 21.86 -22.65 25.32
N GLU A 155 22.39 -23.66 26.00
CA GLU A 155 23.39 -24.54 25.43
C GLU A 155 22.88 -25.32 24.23
N HIS A 156 21.59 -25.59 24.14
CA HIS A 156 20.96 -26.42 23.11
C HIS A 156 20.22 -25.59 22.03
N TYR A 157 20.02 -24.30 22.25
CA TYR A 157 19.23 -23.44 21.37
C TYR A 157 20.05 -22.28 20.78
N ASN A 158 19.65 -21.82 19.59
CA ASN A 158 20.12 -20.58 18.97
C ASN A 158 18.99 -19.57 18.97
N ALA A 159 19.25 -18.34 19.37
CA ALA A 159 18.33 -17.22 19.17
C ALA A 159 18.31 -16.84 17.69
N VAL A 160 17.11 -16.72 17.11
CA VAL A 160 16.92 -16.20 15.76
C VAL A 160 17.19 -14.69 15.75
N ARG A 161 18.03 -14.24 14.83
CA ARG A 161 18.42 -12.82 14.71
C ARG A 161 17.84 -12.16 13.47
N ASP A 162 16.93 -12.84 12.79
CA ASP A 162 16.19 -12.30 11.65
C ASP A 162 15.11 -11.32 12.09
N THR A 163 14.73 -10.44 11.17
CA THR A 163 13.59 -9.53 11.34
C THR A 163 12.42 -9.98 10.50
N LEU A 164 11.22 -9.52 10.84
CA LEU A 164 10.04 -9.72 10.01
C LEU A 164 10.12 -8.93 8.69
N ASP A 165 9.46 -9.43 7.68
CA ASP A 165 9.18 -8.69 6.44
C ASP A 165 8.34 -7.45 6.77
N VAL A 166 8.74 -6.29 6.30
CA VAL A 166 8.01 -5.02 6.49
C VAL A 166 6.55 -5.09 6.00
N TRP A 167 6.26 -5.98 5.05
CA TRP A 167 4.88 -6.23 4.62
C TRP A 167 4.05 -7.00 5.65
N PHE A 168 4.70 -7.75 6.54
CA PHE A 168 4.05 -8.33 7.70
C PHE A 168 3.70 -7.22 8.70
N ASP A 169 4.65 -6.34 9.03
CA ASP A 169 4.45 -5.23 9.96
C ASP A 169 3.28 -4.34 9.48
N SER A 170 3.31 -3.90 8.22
CA SER A 170 2.22 -3.11 7.65
C SER A 170 0.91 -3.91 7.50
N GLY A 171 1.01 -5.20 7.26
CA GLY A 171 -0.14 -6.10 7.15
C GLY A 171 -0.96 -6.20 8.44
N THR A 172 -0.33 -6.03 9.60
CA THR A 172 -1.00 -6.09 10.91
C THR A 172 -1.63 -4.78 11.36
N THR A 173 -1.72 -3.76 10.50
CA THR A 173 -2.34 -2.45 10.83
C THR A 173 -3.76 -2.60 11.42
N HIS A 174 -4.56 -3.55 10.93
CA HIS A 174 -5.89 -3.83 11.48
C HIS A 174 -5.85 -4.25 12.96
N PHE A 175 -4.79 -4.93 13.38
CA PHE A 175 -4.59 -5.37 14.75
C PHE A 175 -3.91 -4.27 15.60
N ALA A 176 -2.78 -3.74 15.12
CA ALA A 176 -1.93 -2.84 15.89
C ALA A 176 -2.41 -1.37 15.91
N VAL A 177 -3.34 -0.98 15.03
CA VAL A 177 -3.83 0.40 14.93
C VAL A 177 -5.35 0.47 15.04
N LEU A 178 -6.11 -0.26 14.20
CA LEU A 178 -7.55 -0.09 14.15
C LEU A 178 -8.23 -0.52 15.46
N ARG A 179 -7.77 -1.58 16.09
CA ARG A 179 -8.31 -2.07 17.36
C ARG A 179 -7.90 -1.25 18.57
N GLU A 180 -6.72 -0.64 18.50
CA GLU A 180 -6.15 0.11 19.63
C GLU A 180 -6.70 1.54 19.73
N ARG A 181 -7.47 2.00 18.73
CA ARG A 181 -8.00 3.36 18.68
C ARG A 181 -9.52 3.35 18.64
N GLU A 182 -10.15 3.89 19.67
CA GLU A 182 -11.62 3.95 19.82
C GLU A 182 -12.32 4.70 18.68
N GLU A 183 -11.64 5.69 18.08
CA GLU A 183 -12.16 6.48 16.95
C GLU A 183 -12.11 5.76 15.60
N LEU A 184 -11.48 4.57 15.52
CA LEU A 184 -11.37 3.79 14.30
C LEU A 184 -12.26 2.53 14.33
N THR A 185 -12.57 2.01 13.16
CA THR A 185 -13.36 0.79 13.00
C THR A 185 -12.50 -0.40 12.54
N ASP A 186 -12.76 -1.59 13.07
CA ASP A 186 -12.18 -2.86 12.63
C ASP A 186 -13.33 -3.84 12.28
N PRO A 187 -13.48 -4.25 11.02
CA PRO A 187 -12.65 -3.92 9.84
C PRO A 187 -12.78 -2.46 9.38
N ALA A 188 -11.75 -1.96 8.70
CA ALA A 188 -11.77 -0.62 8.09
C ALA A 188 -12.91 -0.51 7.07
N ASP A 189 -13.52 0.67 6.95
CA ASP A 189 -14.55 0.88 5.93
C ASP A 189 -13.94 0.88 4.52
N LEU A 190 -12.76 1.45 4.34
CA LEU A 190 -12.10 1.56 3.04
C LEU A 190 -10.58 1.49 3.17
N TYR A 191 -9.94 0.61 2.37
CA TYR A 191 -8.53 0.71 2.02
C TYR A 191 -8.40 1.37 0.65
N LEU A 192 -7.55 2.40 0.55
CA LEU A 192 -7.37 3.21 -0.64
C LEU A 192 -5.89 3.33 -0.98
N GLU A 193 -5.46 2.75 -2.12
CA GLU A 193 -4.08 2.80 -2.59
C GLU A 193 -3.97 2.56 -4.11
N GLY A 194 -2.75 2.66 -4.62
CA GLY A 194 -2.43 2.35 -6.01
C GLY A 194 -2.50 0.86 -6.35
N SER A 195 -2.56 0.58 -7.63
CA SER A 195 -2.71 -0.78 -8.18
C SER A 195 -1.55 -1.73 -7.85
N ASP A 196 -0.38 -1.23 -7.47
CA ASP A 196 0.77 -2.03 -7.03
C ASP A 196 0.52 -2.69 -5.66
N GLN A 197 -0.38 -2.15 -4.84
CA GLN A 197 -0.69 -2.65 -3.51
C GLN A 197 -1.50 -3.95 -3.50
N HIS A 198 -2.02 -4.40 -4.62
CA HIS A 198 -2.56 -5.76 -4.74
C HIS A 198 -1.48 -6.83 -4.46
N ARG A 199 -0.21 -6.53 -4.73
CA ARG A 199 0.94 -7.38 -4.37
C ARG A 199 1.71 -6.84 -3.15
N GLY A 200 1.14 -5.94 -2.40
CA GLY A 200 1.72 -5.33 -1.22
C GLY A 200 0.72 -5.32 -0.07
N TRP A 201 0.41 -4.13 0.42
CA TRP A 201 -0.38 -3.93 1.63
C TRP A 201 -1.79 -4.53 1.60
N PHE A 202 -2.51 -4.47 0.47
CA PHE A 202 -3.83 -5.10 0.36
C PHE A 202 -3.77 -6.60 0.64
N GLN A 203 -2.78 -7.27 0.05
CA GLN A 203 -2.61 -8.70 0.19
C GLN A 203 -2.07 -9.09 1.56
N SER A 204 -1.07 -8.38 2.09
CA SER A 204 -0.50 -8.69 3.39
C SER A 204 -1.51 -8.48 4.51
N SER A 205 -2.30 -7.39 4.47
CA SER A 205 -3.36 -7.14 5.45
C SER A 205 -4.46 -8.21 5.39
N LEU A 206 -4.87 -8.62 4.18
CA LEU A 206 -5.85 -9.67 4.03
C LEU A 206 -5.37 -10.98 4.67
N LEU A 207 -4.15 -11.42 4.35
CA LEU A 207 -3.61 -12.68 4.85
C LEU A 207 -3.42 -12.68 6.36
N THR A 208 -2.88 -11.60 6.94
CA THR A 208 -2.73 -11.51 8.40
C THR A 208 -4.07 -11.46 9.12
N SER A 209 -5.06 -10.76 8.56
CA SER A 209 -6.40 -10.70 9.17
C SER A 209 -7.13 -12.03 9.08
N ILE A 210 -7.09 -12.73 7.96
CA ILE A 210 -7.67 -14.07 7.85
C ILE A 210 -7.00 -15.04 8.83
N ALA A 211 -5.66 -14.96 8.97
CA ALA A 211 -4.93 -15.83 9.90
C ALA A 211 -5.29 -15.59 11.38
N ILE A 212 -5.58 -14.34 11.77
CA ILE A 212 -5.82 -13.94 13.16
C ILE A 212 -7.31 -13.87 13.48
N ASN A 213 -8.12 -13.37 12.54
CA ASN A 213 -9.51 -12.95 12.76
C ASN A 213 -10.53 -13.74 11.95
N GLU A 214 -10.10 -14.58 11.03
CA GLU A 214 -10.93 -15.34 10.09
C GLU A 214 -11.87 -14.47 9.23
N ARG A 215 -11.55 -13.19 9.05
CA ARG A 215 -12.32 -12.21 8.26
C ARG A 215 -11.43 -11.22 7.53
N ALA A 216 -11.99 -10.51 6.53
CA ALA A 216 -11.31 -9.42 5.85
C ALA A 216 -11.00 -8.24 6.80
N PRO A 217 -9.86 -7.52 6.63
CA PRO A 217 -9.51 -6.37 7.43
C PRO A 217 -10.18 -5.07 6.96
N TYR A 218 -10.86 -5.10 5.83
CA TYR A 218 -11.54 -3.97 5.19
C TYR A 218 -12.82 -4.42 4.49
N LYS A 219 -13.82 -3.53 4.47
CA LYS A 219 -15.10 -3.73 3.78
C LYS A 219 -15.04 -3.34 2.31
N GLY A 220 -14.26 -2.31 2.00
CA GLY A 220 -14.06 -1.78 0.66
C GLY A 220 -12.60 -1.64 0.29
N LEU A 221 -12.28 -1.87 -0.98
CA LEU A 221 -10.95 -1.71 -1.54
C LEU A 221 -11.02 -0.84 -2.79
N LEU A 222 -10.55 0.40 -2.66
CA LEU A 222 -10.46 1.33 -3.77
C LEU A 222 -9.05 1.35 -4.33
N THR A 223 -8.93 1.18 -5.64
CA THR A 223 -7.66 1.15 -6.36
C THR A 223 -7.58 2.30 -7.34
N HIS A 224 -6.55 3.12 -7.21
CA HIS A 224 -6.30 4.20 -8.17
C HIS A 224 -5.10 3.93 -9.08
N GLY A 225 -5.08 4.63 -10.23
CA GLY A 225 -3.94 4.67 -11.13
C GLY A 225 -2.80 5.55 -10.60
N PHE A 226 -1.67 5.55 -11.29
CA PHE A 226 -0.55 6.41 -10.94
C PHE A 226 -0.70 7.82 -11.53
N VAL A 227 -0.10 8.79 -10.85
CA VAL A 227 0.13 10.11 -11.44
C VAL A 227 1.39 10.05 -12.28
N VAL A 228 1.25 10.37 -13.57
CA VAL A 228 2.32 10.32 -14.57
C VAL A 228 2.62 11.70 -15.12
N ASP A 229 3.79 11.89 -15.72
CA ASP A 229 4.13 13.13 -16.40
C ASP A 229 3.38 13.26 -17.76
N GLU A 230 3.51 14.39 -18.43
CA GLU A 230 2.87 14.67 -19.73
C GLU A 230 3.27 13.68 -20.85
N LYS A 231 4.31 12.89 -20.64
CA LYS A 231 4.77 11.82 -21.54
C LYS A 231 4.32 10.42 -21.10
N GLY A 232 3.43 10.33 -20.11
CA GLY A 232 2.95 9.07 -19.57
C GLY A 232 4.00 8.29 -18.74
N ARG A 233 5.05 8.95 -18.24
CA ARG A 233 6.10 8.30 -17.47
C ARG A 233 5.85 8.46 -15.97
N LYS A 234 6.05 7.40 -15.21
CA LYS A 234 6.01 7.45 -13.75
C LYS A 234 6.99 8.50 -13.21
N MET A 235 6.52 9.32 -12.27
CA MET A 235 7.36 10.33 -11.62
C MET A 235 8.42 9.67 -10.75
N SER A 236 9.67 10.11 -10.89
CA SER A 236 10.77 9.65 -10.06
C SER A 236 11.85 10.72 -9.90
N LYS A 237 12.52 10.74 -8.76
CA LYS A 237 13.64 11.65 -8.50
C LYS A 237 14.79 11.45 -9.49
N SER A 238 15.01 10.22 -9.94
CA SER A 238 16.09 9.89 -10.88
C SER A 238 15.86 10.43 -12.30
N ILE A 239 14.61 10.62 -12.71
CA ILE A 239 14.24 11.21 -14.00
C ILE A 239 14.11 12.73 -13.89
N GLY A 240 13.93 13.26 -12.66
CA GLY A 240 13.77 14.69 -12.43
C GLY A 240 12.40 15.26 -12.84
N ASN A 241 11.39 14.40 -12.98
CA ASN A 241 10.03 14.77 -13.41
C ASN A 241 9.03 14.80 -12.25
N VAL A 242 9.50 14.85 -11.01
CA VAL A 242 8.63 14.88 -9.82
C VAL A 242 8.03 16.26 -9.66
N ILE A 243 6.70 16.32 -9.57
CA ILE A 243 5.94 17.51 -9.19
C ILE A 243 5.50 17.31 -7.73
N THR A 244 5.88 18.25 -6.84
CA THR A 244 5.50 18.12 -5.44
C THR A 244 4.14 18.78 -5.18
N PRO A 245 3.29 18.22 -4.29
CA PRO A 245 2.03 18.86 -3.89
C PRO A 245 2.24 20.30 -3.39
N GLN A 246 3.33 20.55 -2.67
CA GLN A 246 3.67 21.85 -2.11
C GLN A 246 3.85 22.93 -3.19
N ASP A 247 4.44 22.59 -4.34
CA ASP A 247 4.62 23.52 -5.44
C ASP A 247 3.28 23.88 -6.07
N ILE A 248 2.40 22.91 -6.26
CA ILE A 248 1.06 23.13 -6.80
C ILE A 248 0.19 23.97 -5.83
N ILE A 249 0.26 23.66 -4.51
CA ILE A 249 -0.51 24.39 -3.50
C ILE A 249 -0.13 25.86 -3.43
N LYS A 250 1.14 26.23 -3.67
CA LYS A 250 1.56 27.63 -3.74
C LYS A 250 0.84 28.41 -4.84
N ASP A 251 0.60 27.78 -5.98
CA ASP A 251 0.04 28.43 -7.17
C ASP A 251 -1.50 28.44 -7.17
N MET A 252 -2.13 27.34 -6.78
CA MET A 252 -3.59 27.18 -6.90
C MET A 252 -4.32 26.85 -5.60
N GLY A 253 -3.61 26.74 -4.48
CA GLY A 253 -4.17 26.36 -3.20
C GLY A 253 -4.45 24.84 -3.08
N ALA A 254 -4.70 24.40 -1.85
CA ALA A 254 -5.00 23.00 -1.57
C ALA A 254 -6.29 22.51 -2.24
N ASP A 255 -7.32 23.36 -2.28
CA ASP A 255 -8.61 23.02 -2.89
C ASP A 255 -8.50 22.92 -4.42
N GLY A 256 -7.63 23.72 -5.05
CA GLY A 256 -7.31 23.59 -6.46
C GLY A 256 -6.65 22.25 -6.78
N LEU A 257 -5.73 21.81 -5.93
CA LEU A 257 -5.11 20.49 -6.07
C LEU A 257 -6.13 19.35 -5.86
N ARG A 258 -6.99 19.44 -4.86
CA ARG A 258 -8.09 18.47 -4.65
C ARG A 258 -9.01 18.44 -5.87
N PHE A 259 -9.35 19.60 -6.42
CA PHE A 259 -10.17 19.71 -7.60
C PHE A 259 -9.56 19.04 -8.84
N PHE A 260 -8.23 19.11 -9.01
CA PHE A 260 -7.52 18.38 -10.05
C PHE A 260 -7.75 16.87 -9.95
N PHE A 261 -7.65 16.29 -8.75
CA PHE A 261 -7.90 14.85 -8.58
C PHE A 261 -9.35 14.48 -8.85
N PHE A 262 -10.30 15.35 -8.52
CA PHE A 262 -11.72 15.13 -8.81
C PHE A 262 -12.09 15.35 -10.28
N LEU A 263 -11.29 16.07 -11.07
CA LEU A 263 -11.50 16.20 -12.51
C LEU A 263 -11.16 14.94 -13.28
N SER A 264 -10.25 14.14 -12.75
CA SER A 264 -9.71 12.95 -13.41
C SER A 264 -10.46 11.70 -12.95
N ASP A 265 -10.62 10.73 -13.86
CA ASP A 265 -11.04 9.39 -13.47
C ASP A 265 -9.84 8.67 -12.86
N TYR A 266 -9.79 8.63 -11.52
CA TYR A 266 -8.69 8.05 -10.75
C TYR A 266 -8.46 6.56 -11.00
N ARG A 267 -9.42 5.85 -11.62
CA ARG A 267 -9.29 4.42 -11.96
C ARG A 267 -8.23 4.16 -13.01
N TYR A 268 -7.80 5.20 -13.72
CA TYR A 268 -6.76 5.19 -14.73
C TYR A 268 -5.55 6.02 -14.30
N GLU A 269 -4.48 5.99 -15.11
CA GLU A 269 -3.35 6.88 -14.90
C GLU A 269 -3.75 8.34 -15.11
N MET A 270 -3.35 9.21 -14.19
CA MET A 270 -3.65 10.62 -14.21
C MET A 270 -2.43 11.41 -14.67
N THR A 271 -2.55 12.09 -15.78
CA THR A 271 -1.48 12.95 -16.28
C THR A 271 -1.42 14.26 -15.50
N ALA A 272 -0.24 14.58 -14.95
CA ALA A 272 0.03 15.84 -14.28
C ALA A 272 0.99 16.71 -15.13
N GLY A 273 0.61 17.98 -15.31
CA GLY A 273 1.38 18.94 -16.06
C GLY A 273 0.84 20.36 -15.90
N LYS A 274 1.63 21.36 -16.25
CA LYS A 274 1.29 22.76 -16.02
C LYS A 274 -0.02 23.17 -16.67
N GLU A 275 -0.27 22.76 -17.90
CA GLU A 275 -1.51 23.10 -18.61
C GLU A 275 -2.74 22.46 -17.96
N ILE A 276 -2.62 21.23 -17.46
CA ILE A 276 -3.71 20.52 -16.81
C ILE A 276 -4.04 21.16 -15.47
N PHE A 277 -3.03 21.55 -14.69
CA PHE A 277 -3.25 22.32 -13.46
C PHE A 277 -3.89 23.69 -13.71
N ASN A 278 -3.49 24.39 -14.78
CA ASN A 278 -4.14 25.64 -15.17
C ASN A 278 -5.63 25.46 -15.49
N ARG A 279 -5.99 24.43 -16.25
CA ARG A 279 -7.40 24.11 -16.56
C ARG A 279 -8.18 23.76 -15.29
N ALA A 280 -7.59 23.00 -14.37
CA ALA A 280 -8.20 22.71 -13.08
C ALA A 280 -8.44 23.97 -12.27
N SER A 281 -7.46 24.86 -12.21
CA SER A 281 -7.54 26.16 -11.54
C SER A 281 -8.66 27.06 -12.14
N ASP A 282 -8.79 27.07 -13.45
CA ASP A 282 -9.83 27.83 -14.15
C ASP A 282 -11.24 27.28 -13.86
N GLY A 283 -11.41 25.96 -13.88
CA GLY A 283 -12.66 25.32 -13.49
C GLY A 283 -13.04 25.63 -12.04
N TYR A 284 -12.11 25.49 -11.12
CA TYR A 284 -12.31 25.84 -9.71
C TYR A 284 -12.71 27.31 -9.51
N ARG A 285 -12.03 28.23 -10.21
CA ARG A 285 -12.36 29.68 -10.11
C ARG A 285 -13.77 29.99 -10.58
N ARG A 286 -14.26 29.33 -11.61
CA ARG A 286 -15.64 29.53 -12.13
C ARG A 286 -16.66 29.15 -11.07
N ILE A 287 -16.56 27.97 -10.49
CA ILE A 287 -17.45 27.53 -9.41
C ILE A 287 -17.38 28.50 -8.22
N ARG A 288 -16.17 28.84 -7.78
CA ARG A 288 -15.95 29.77 -6.68
C ARG A 288 -16.56 31.14 -6.96
N ASN A 289 -16.47 31.66 -8.16
CA ASN A 289 -17.05 32.95 -8.52
C ASN A 289 -18.57 32.91 -8.53
N THR A 290 -19.19 31.83 -9.01
CA THR A 290 -20.64 31.62 -8.94
C THR A 290 -21.12 31.61 -7.49
N LEU A 291 -20.45 30.82 -6.63
CA LEU A 291 -20.79 30.78 -5.19
C LEU A 291 -20.61 32.15 -4.53
N ARG A 292 -19.55 32.88 -4.86
CA ARG A 292 -19.31 34.23 -4.35
C ARG A 292 -20.40 35.21 -4.77
N PHE A 293 -20.83 35.11 -6.03
CA PHE A 293 -21.94 35.93 -6.53
C PHE A 293 -23.25 35.64 -5.80
N LEU A 294 -23.60 34.37 -5.61
CA LEU A 294 -24.79 33.95 -4.88
C LEU A 294 -24.75 34.46 -3.42
N LEU A 295 -23.62 34.22 -2.74
CA LEU A 295 -23.46 34.69 -1.34
C LEU A 295 -23.56 36.21 -1.19
N ALA A 296 -23.04 36.97 -2.16
CA ALA A 296 -23.12 38.42 -2.11
C ALA A 296 -24.57 38.96 -2.21
N ASN A 297 -25.47 38.18 -2.81
CA ASN A 297 -26.88 38.52 -2.93
C ASN A 297 -27.75 38.07 -1.74
N LEU A 298 -27.18 37.32 -0.80
CA LEU A 298 -27.90 36.81 0.38
C LEU A 298 -27.73 37.68 1.63
N ASN A 299 -27.15 38.88 1.50
CA ASN A 299 -26.94 39.76 2.65
C ASN A 299 -28.29 40.22 3.23
N GLY A 300 -28.55 39.85 4.49
CA GLY A 300 -29.81 40.15 5.20
C GLY A 300 -30.95 39.17 4.90
N PHE A 301 -30.81 38.23 3.98
CA PHE A 301 -31.83 37.23 3.68
C PHE A 301 -32.00 36.22 4.83
N GLN A 302 -33.21 36.04 5.28
CA GLN A 302 -33.61 35.09 6.32
C GLN A 302 -34.47 33.99 5.69
N PRO A 303 -33.93 32.75 5.48
CA PRO A 303 -34.70 31.69 4.81
C PRO A 303 -36.06 31.38 5.41
N ALA A 304 -36.18 31.50 6.72
CA ALA A 304 -37.43 31.20 7.43
C ALA A 304 -38.57 32.22 7.17
N THR A 305 -38.23 33.47 6.82
CA THR A 305 -39.21 34.54 6.63
C THR A 305 -39.27 35.07 5.21
N ASP A 306 -38.17 35.03 4.48
CA ASP A 306 -38.02 35.71 3.21
C ASP A 306 -38.11 34.75 2.01
N ALA A 307 -37.99 33.42 2.25
CA ALA A 307 -38.14 32.44 1.18
C ALA A 307 -39.59 32.32 0.72
N LEU A 308 -39.83 32.50 -0.55
CA LEU A 308 -41.15 32.29 -1.16
C LEU A 308 -41.40 30.78 -1.37
N PRO A 309 -42.68 30.34 -1.22
CA PRO A 309 -43.09 29.02 -1.69
C PRO A 309 -42.80 28.83 -3.18
N VAL A 310 -42.49 27.60 -3.58
CA VAL A 310 -42.05 27.29 -4.97
C VAL A 310 -43.10 27.72 -6.01
N ASP A 311 -44.39 27.56 -5.70
CA ASP A 311 -45.52 27.92 -6.56
C ASP A 311 -45.71 29.45 -6.74
N GLN A 312 -45.08 30.25 -5.90
CA GLN A 312 -45.05 31.71 -5.99
C GLN A 312 -43.83 32.28 -6.72
N LEU A 313 -42.85 31.40 -7.03
CA LEU A 313 -41.66 31.78 -7.81
C LEU A 313 -42.02 31.96 -9.28
N ILE A 314 -41.28 32.83 -9.97
CA ILE A 314 -41.39 32.93 -11.43
C ILE A 314 -40.89 31.66 -12.10
N ALA A 315 -41.35 31.41 -13.33
CA ALA A 315 -41.06 30.15 -14.02
C ALA A 315 -39.56 29.86 -14.17
N LEU A 316 -38.72 30.91 -14.36
CA LEU A 316 -37.27 30.78 -14.45
C LEU A 316 -36.66 30.28 -13.15
N ASP A 317 -37.13 30.83 -11.99
CA ASP A 317 -36.61 30.43 -10.69
C ASP A 317 -37.04 28.99 -10.34
N GLN A 318 -38.29 28.62 -10.67
CA GLN A 318 -38.76 27.23 -10.55
C GLN A 318 -37.91 26.25 -11.39
N TYR A 319 -37.59 26.64 -12.62
CA TYR A 319 -36.72 25.83 -13.48
C TYR A 319 -35.31 25.63 -12.88
N ILE A 320 -34.67 26.72 -12.40
CA ILE A 320 -33.33 26.62 -11.80
C ILE A 320 -33.32 25.79 -10.53
N LEU A 321 -34.38 25.93 -9.67
CA LEU A 321 -34.49 25.08 -8.49
C LEU A 321 -34.64 23.60 -8.83
N GLN A 322 -35.44 23.27 -9.86
CA GLN A 322 -35.55 21.90 -10.32
C GLN A 322 -34.22 21.39 -10.87
N ARG A 323 -33.49 22.19 -11.66
CA ARG A 323 -32.16 21.85 -12.17
C ARG A 323 -31.18 21.62 -11.04
N ALA A 324 -31.15 22.47 -10.03
CA ALA A 324 -30.29 22.32 -8.84
C ALA A 324 -30.59 21.00 -8.09
N ALA A 325 -31.89 20.66 -7.94
CA ALA A 325 -32.29 19.39 -7.30
C ALA A 325 -31.83 18.16 -8.12
N ASP A 326 -31.93 18.22 -9.45
CA ASP A 326 -31.49 17.13 -10.33
C ASP A 326 -29.97 16.97 -10.28
N VAL A 327 -29.22 18.07 -10.30
CA VAL A 327 -27.75 18.08 -10.17
C VAL A 327 -27.34 17.55 -8.80
N GLN A 328 -28.03 17.95 -7.72
CA GLN A 328 -27.76 17.44 -6.37
C GLN A 328 -27.93 15.92 -6.29
N LYS A 329 -29.00 15.35 -6.87
CA LYS A 329 -29.19 13.89 -6.92
C LYS A 329 -28.06 13.21 -7.68
N THR A 330 -27.67 13.76 -8.84
CA THR A 330 -26.56 13.23 -9.63
C THR A 330 -25.25 13.24 -8.83
N ILE A 331 -24.97 14.32 -8.12
CA ILE A 331 -23.76 14.46 -7.29
C ILE A 331 -23.78 13.47 -6.12
N GLN A 332 -24.92 13.33 -5.43
CA GLN A 332 -25.07 12.39 -4.34
C GLN A 332 -24.80 10.94 -4.82
N GLN A 333 -25.44 10.55 -5.92
CA GLN A 333 -25.20 9.22 -6.50
C GLN A 333 -23.74 9.03 -6.93
N ALA A 334 -23.12 10.06 -7.50
CA ALA A 334 -21.72 9.99 -7.91
C ALA A 334 -20.76 9.84 -6.70
N TYR A 335 -21.09 10.39 -5.54
CA TYR A 335 -20.34 10.15 -4.30
C TYR A 335 -20.54 8.71 -3.80
N GLU A 336 -21.76 8.21 -3.80
CA GLU A 336 -22.04 6.80 -3.41
C GLU A 336 -21.28 5.81 -4.30
N ASP A 337 -21.24 6.09 -5.61
CA ASP A 337 -20.53 5.27 -6.61
C ASP A 337 -19.03 5.54 -6.68
N MET A 338 -18.49 6.47 -5.87
CA MET A 338 -17.12 6.95 -5.91
C MET A 338 -16.68 7.45 -7.29
N ASN A 339 -17.59 8.02 -8.07
CA ASN A 339 -17.37 8.59 -9.40
C ASN A 339 -17.10 10.11 -9.33
N PHE A 340 -16.03 10.51 -8.67
CA PHE A 340 -15.77 11.92 -8.32
C PHE A 340 -15.65 12.86 -9.52
N HIS A 341 -15.21 12.37 -10.68
CA HIS A 341 -15.16 13.18 -11.91
C HIS A 341 -16.56 13.61 -12.40
N ILE A 342 -17.61 12.84 -12.10
CA ILE A 342 -19.01 13.20 -12.38
C ILE A 342 -19.45 14.36 -11.48
N VAL A 343 -19.02 14.36 -10.21
CA VAL A 343 -19.32 15.47 -9.28
C VAL A 343 -18.84 16.79 -9.84
N VAL A 344 -17.56 16.84 -10.24
CA VAL A 344 -16.96 18.07 -10.76
C VAL A 344 -17.57 18.48 -12.11
N SER A 345 -17.76 17.53 -13.02
CA SER A 345 -18.35 17.83 -14.34
C SER A 345 -19.78 18.34 -14.23
N SER A 346 -20.61 17.71 -13.40
CA SER A 346 -21.99 18.12 -13.17
C SER A 346 -22.08 19.52 -12.53
N LEU A 347 -21.28 19.77 -11.48
CA LEU A 347 -21.26 21.06 -10.80
C LEU A 347 -20.72 22.18 -11.71
N THR A 348 -19.64 21.90 -12.46
CA THR A 348 -19.05 22.86 -13.39
C THR A 348 -20.05 23.23 -14.49
N ASN A 349 -20.74 22.23 -15.03
CA ASN A 349 -21.73 22.44 -16.09
C ASN A 349 -22.91 23.27 -15.58
N PHE A 350 -23.42 22.97 -14.41
CA PHE A 350 -24.47 23.74 -13.77
C PHE A 350 -24.07 25.20 -13.55
N CYS A 351 -22.89 25.47 -13.00
CA CYS A 351 -22.40 26.83 -12.77
C CYS A 351 -22.12 27.66 -14.04
N ILE A 352 -21.94 27.00 -15.20
CA ILE A 352 -21.56 27.68 -16.44
C ILE A 352 -22.76 27.85 -17.37
N ASN A 353 -23.63 26.86 -17.49
CA ASN A 353 -24.64 26.76 -18.53
C ASN A 353 -26.08 26.92 -18.03
N ASP A 354 -26.35 26.64 -16.79
CA ASP A 354 -27.67 26.80 -16.17
C ASP A 354 -27.76 28.10 -15.37
#